data_bb381673fcd1bdd430c970367f79c826
#
_entry.id   bb381673fcd1bdd430c970367f79c826
#
_cell.length_a   1.000
_cell.length_b   1.000
_cell.length_c   1.000
_cell.angle_alpha   90.00
_cell.angle_beta   90.00
_cell.angle_gamma   90.00
#
_symmetry.space_group_name_H-M   'P 1'
#
loop_
_entity.id
_entity.type
_entity.pdbx_description
1 polymer ?
#
loop_
_entity_poly.entity_id
_entity_poly.type
_entity_poly.pdbx_seq_one_letter_code
_entity_poly.pdbx_strand_id
1 'polypeptide(L)'
;MEKQTLLLEHNYRPAKNASENSPAIIMLHGFGSDENDLFSFAGELPEKYAVISLKAPIRLEPYGNAWYNIYFDNSQGKFSDDEQAIASRELVSKCIDEVIEKYKVDKNNVTLLGFSQGTIL
;
A
#
# COMPACT_ATOMS: atom_id res chain seq x y z
N MET A 1 1.64 -11.53 19.90
CA MET A 1 2.24 -11.94 18.63
C MET A 1 2.98 -10.78 18.00
N GLU A 2 4.20 -11.01 17.64
CA GLU A 2 4.99 -9.95 17.04
C GLU A 2 4.48 -9.60 15.64
N LYS A 3 4.39 -8.33 15.38
CA LYS A 3 4.00 -7.80 14.08
C LYS A 3 5.25 -7.76 13.21
N GLN A 4 5.14 -8.27 11.98
CA GLN A 4 6.23 -8.15 11.03
C GLN A 4 6.50 -6.68 10.75
N THR A 5 7.77 -6.31 10.65
CA THR A 5 8.17 -4.93 10.43
C THR A 5 8.58 -4.72 8.97
N LEU A 6 7.91 -3.80 8.31
CA LEU A 6 8.26 -3.32 6.98
C LEU A 6 8.61 -1.83 7.08
N LEU A 7 9.14 -1.28 6.00
CA LEU A 7 9.41 0.16 5.93
C LEU A 7 8.15 1.00 6.15
N LEU A 8 7.00 0.50 5.73
CA LEU A 8 5.72 1.14 5.96
C LEU A 8 4.86 0.29 6.88
N GLU A 9 4.03 0.94 7.69
CA GLU A 9 3.03 0.24 8.46
C GLU A 9 2.03 -0.42 7.51
N HIS A 10 1.47 -1.53 7.93
CA HIS A 10 0.61 -2.30 7.03
C HIS A 10 -0.31 -3.23 7.78
N ASN A 11 -1.36 -3.69 7.09
CA ASN A 11 -2.19 -4.81 7.49
C ASN A 11 -1.86 -6.01 6.62
N TYR A 12 -1.98 -7.20 7.18
CA TYR A 12 -1.61 -8.43 6.49
C TYR A 12 -2.65 -9.51 6.74
N ARG A 13 -3.08 -10.16 5.65
CA ARG A 13 -3.89 -11.37 5.71
C ARG A 13 -3.12 -12.48 5.00
N PRO A 14 -2.72 -13.54 5.70
CA PRO A 14 -2.03 -14.65 5.05
C PRO A 14 -2.96 -15.36 4.05
N ALA A 15 -2.35 -15.98 3.06
CA ALA A 15 -3.08 -16.82 2.12
C ALA A 15 -3.58 -18.06 2.87
N LYS A 16 -4.80 -18.49 2.55
CA LYS A 16 -5.32 -19.73 3.12
C LYS A 16 -4.53 -20.91 2.54
N ASN A 17 -4.22 -21.87 3.40
CA ASN A 17 -3.35 -22.98 3.05
C ASN A 17 -1.98 -22.51 2.55
N ALA A 18 -1.49 -21.44 3.18
CA ALA A 18 -0.26 -20.82 2.77
C ALA A 18 0.90 -21.82 2.81
N SER A 19 1.56 -21.93 1.69
CA SER A 19 2.87 -22.53 1.57
C SER A 19 3.78 -21.45 1.01
N GLU A 20 5.03 -21.78 0.80
CA GLU A 20 5.93 -20.85 0.12
C GLU A 20 5.37 -20.53 -1.27
N ASN A 21 5.61 -19.31 -1.73
CA ASN A 21 5.25 -18.84 -3.07
C ASN A 21 3.74 -18.67 -3.28
N SER A 22 3.04 -18.17 -2.27
CA SER A 22 1.64 -17.76 -2.45
C SER A 22 1.54 -16.51 -3.32
N PRO A 23 0.51 -16.38 -4.16
CA PRO A 23 0.27 -15.12 -4.85
C PRO A 23 -0.13 -14.04 -3.85
N ALA A 24 0.19 -12.79 -4.16
CA ALA A 24 -0.06 -11.69 -3.25
C ALA A 24 -0.75 -10.52 -3.94
N ILE A 25 -1.57 -9.80 -3.17
CA ILE A 25 -2.18 -8.54 -3.58
C ILE A 25 -1.72 -7.48 -2.60
N ILE A 26 -1.12 -6.42 -3.13
CA ILE A 26 -0.66 -5.28 -2.33
C ILE A 26 -1.58 -4.10 -2.60
N MET A 27 -2.20 -3.59 -1.55
CA MET A 27 -3.18 -2.51 -1.62
C MET A 27 -2.53 -1.17 -1.31
N LEU A 28 -2.85 -0.16 -2.12
CA LEU A 28 -2.37 1.21 -1.97
C LEU A 28 -3.59 2.13 -1.90
N HIS A 29 -3.85 2.69 -0.71
CA HIS A 29 -5.04 3.51 -0.48
C HIS A 29 -4.92 4.90 -1.13
N GLY A 30 -6.03 5.64 -1.15
CA GLY A 30 -6.09 6.98 -1.70
C GLY A 30 -5.69 8.07 -0.70
N PHE A 31 -5.64 9.30 -1.19
CA PHE A 31 -5.35 10.49 -0.39
C PHE A 31 -6.35 10.62 0.75
N GLY A 32 -5.84 10.83 1.96
CA GLY A 32 -6.68 11.02 3.13
C GLY A 32 -7.18 9.73 3.76
N SER A 33 -6.79 8.59 3.23
CA SER A 33 -7.21 7.28 3.73
C SER A 33 -6.11 6.62 4.56
N ASP A 34 -6.22 5.33 4.78
CA ASP A 34 -5.26 4.57 5.55
C ASP A 34 -5.25 3.09 5.14
N GLU A 35 -4.41 2.30 5.83
CA GLU A 35 -4.25 0.89 5.53
C GLU A 35 -5.48 0.04 5.83
N ASN A 36 -6.43 0.56 6.60
CA ASN A 36 -7.64 -0.18 6.97
C ASN A 36 -8.74 -0.07 5.92
N ASP A 37 -8.76 1.01 5.17
CA ASP A 37 -9.85 1.31 4.25
C ASP A 37 -9.99 0.25 3.16
N LEU A 38 -8.99 0.08 2.32
CA LEU A 38 -9.03 -0.97 1.29
C LEU A 38 -8.98 -2.37 1.90
N PHE A 39 -8.32 -2.51 3.05
CA PHE A 39 -8.20 -3.81 3.70
C PHE A 39 -9.55 -4.38 4.10
N SER A 40 -10.55 -3.52 4.28
CA SER A 40 -11.91 -3.96 4.57
C SER A 40 -12.49 -4.82 3.44
N PHE A 41 -11.95 -4.72 2.23
CA PHE A 41 -12.35 -5.54 1.10
C PHE A 41 -11.59 -6.87 1.01
N ALA A 42 -10.65 -7.13 1.92
CA ALA A 42 -9.86 -8.36 1.86
C ALA A 42 -10.74 -9.60 1.89
N GLY A 43 -11.85 -9.55 2.61
CA GLY A 43 -12.79 -10.66 2.68
C GLY A 43 -13.45 -11.01 1.34
N GLU A 44 -13.46 -10.07 0.40
CA GLU A 44 -14.03 -10.28 -0.93
C GLU A 44 -13.01 -10.84 -1.92
N LEU A 45 -11.74 -10.89 -1.53
CA LEU A 45 -10.68 -11.37 -2.39
C LEU A 45 -10.45 -12.87 -2.18
N PRO A 46 -10.04 -13.60 -3.22
CA PRO A 46 -9.81 -15.05 -3.08
C PRO A 46 -8.86 -15.37 -1.95
N GLU A 47 -9.18 -16.41 -1.20
CA GLU A 47 -8.42 -16.81 -0.02
C GLU A 47 -7.01 -17.30 -0.33
N LYS A 48 -6.75 -17.67 -1.58
CA LYS A 48 -5.41 -18.11 -2.00
C LYS A 48 -4.39 -16.99 -2.01
N TYR A 49 -4.83 -15.75 -1.97
CA TYR A 49 -3.93 -14.59 -2.00
C TYR A 49 -3.53 -14.15 -0.60
N ALA A 50 -2.25 -13.87 -0.44
CA ALA A 50 -1.80 -13.05 0.69
C ALA A 50 -2.18 -11.60 0.36
N VAL A 51 -2.72 -10.88 1.33
CA VAL A 51 -3.17 -9.49 1.11
C VAL A 51 -2.42 -8.60 2.08
N ILE A 52 -1.72 -7.61 1.54
CA ILE A 52 -0.95 -6.65 2.31
C ILE A 52 -1.44 -5.26 1.93
N SER A 53 -1.96 -4.52 2.92
CA SER A 53 -2.41 -3.15 2.72
C SER A 53 -1.41 -2.20 3.37
N LEU A 54 -0.73 -1.39 2.57
CA LEU A 54 0.30 -0.48 3.03
C LEU A 54 -0.29 0.86 3.43
N LYS A 55 0.26 1.46 4.49
CA LYS A 55 -0.09 2.80 4.93
C LYS A 55 0.87 3.80 4.32
N ALA A 56 0.34 4.83 3.68
CA ALA A 56 1.15 5.88 3.09
C ALA A 56 1.96 6.64 4.16
N PRO A 57 3.15 7.15 3.82
CA PRO A 57 4.08 7.67 4.82
C PRO A 57 3.77 9.07 5.33
N ILE A 58 2.99 9.87 4.62
CA ILE A 58 2.73 11.27 4.99
C ILE A 58 1.44 11.34 5.78
N ARG A 59 1.56 11.78 7.04
CA ARG A 59 0.39 11.96 7.89
C ARG A 59 -0.27 13.30 7.60
N LEU A 60 -1.58 13.27 7.42
CA LEU A 60 -2.40 14.47 7.21
C LEU A 60 -3.10 14.89 8.50
N GLU A 61 -3.34 16.19 8.63
CA GLU A 61 -4.13 16.71 9.72
C GLU A 61 -5.54 17.00 9.21
N PRO A 62 -6.59 16.67 9.96
CA PRO A 62 -6.60 16.09 11.31
C PRO A 62 -6.50 14.57 11.31
N TYR A 63 -6.61 13.89 10.16
CA TYR A 63 -6.50 12.43 10.06
C TYR A 63 -6.20 12.02 8.62
N GLY A 64 -5.82 10.76 8.48
CA GLY A 64 -5.53 10.18 7.18
C GLY A 64 -4.07 10.29 6.78
N ASN A 65 -3.74 9.69 5.67
CA ASN A 65 -2.39 9.61 5.16
C ASN A 65 -2.37 9.84 3.66
N ALA A 66 -1.21 10.18 3.13
CA ALA A 66 -1.05 10.44 1.71
C ALA A 66 0.29 9.91 1.21
N TRP A 67 0.31 9.53 -0.07
CA TRP A 67 1.54 9.15 -0.74
C TRP A 67 2.34 10.38 -1.17
N TYR A 68 1.63 11.47 -1.49
CA TYR A 68 2.21 12.78 -1.76
C TYR A 68 1.16 13.87 -1.47
N ASN A 69 1.65 15.06 -1.15
CA ASN A 69 0.75 16.19 -0.90
C ASN A 69 0.18 16.75 -2.19
N ILE A 70 -1.02 17.31 -2.07
CA ILE A 70 -1.70 18.00 -3.15
C ILE A 70 -1.87 19.44 -2.71
N TYR A 71 -1.43 20.38 -3.55
CA TYR A 71 -1.48 21.80 -3.27
C TYR A 71 -2.51 22.48 -4.16
N PHE A 72 -3.14 23.51 -3.62
CA PHE A 72 -4.10 24.32 -4.36
C PHE A 72 -3.57 25.74 -4.44
N ASP A 73 -3.59 26.30 -5.66
CA ASP A 73 -3.16 27.66 -5.93
C ASP A 73 -4.31 28.39 -6.62
N ASN A 74 -4.67 29.57 -6.11
CA ASN A 74 -5.81 30.34 -6.66
C ASN A 74 -5.60 30.73 -8.12
N SER A 75 -4.37 30.86 -8.58
CA SER A 75 -4.07 31.26 -9.95
C SER A 75 -3.83 30.08 -10.89
N GLN A 76 -3.34 28.97 -10.37
CA GLN A 76 -2.94 27.80 -11.17
C GLN A 76 -3.75 26.56 -10.90
N GLY A 77 -4.59 26.58 -9.85
CA GLY A 77 -5.39 25.43 -9.47
C GLY A 77 -4.62 24.42 -8.64
N LYS A 78 -4.84 23.16 -8.92
CA LYS A 78 -4.32 22.03 -8.14
C LYS A 78 -3.03 21.49 -8.75
N PHE A 79 -2.01 21.24 -7.92
CA PHE A 79 -0.81 20.53 -8.35
C PHE A 79 -0.30 19.59 -7.27
N SER A 80 0.48 18.60 -7.70
CA SER A 80 0.97 17.52 -6.83
C SER A 80 2.44 17.71 -6.51
N ASP A 81 2.85 17.17 -5.36
CA ASP A 81 4.26 17.15 -4.98
C ASP A 81 4.95 15.94 -5.63
N ASP A 82 5.62 16.19 -6.75
CA ASP A 82 6.23 15.12 -7.54
C ASP A 82 7.39 14.45 -6.81
N GLU A 83 8.15 15.19 -6.02
CA GLU A 83 9.26 14.62 -5.26
C GLU A 83 8.75 13.63 -4.22
N GLN A 84 7.66 13.99 -3.53
CA GLN A 84 7.04 13.09 -2.57
C GLN A 84 6.47 11.86 -3.27
N ALA A 85 5.86 12.02 -4.44
CA ALA A 85 5.32 10.91 -5.20
C ALA A 85 6.43 9.92 -5.58
N ILE A 86 7.56 10.42 -6.04
CA ILE A 86 8.71 9.59 -6.39
C ILE A 86 9.25 8.87 -5.15
N ALA A 87 9.40 9.59 -4.04
CA ALA A 87 9.90 9.00 -2.80
C ALA A 87 8.97 7.90 -2.29
N SER A 88 7.66 8.13 -2.33
CA SER A 88 6.69 7.12 -1.91
C SER A 88 6.68 5.90 -2.83
N ARG A 89 6.82 6.11 -4.12
CA ARG A 89 6.93 5.00 -5.07
C ARG A 89 8.15 4.12 -4.77
N GLU A 90 9.26 4.74 -4.43
CA GLU A 90 10.47 4.00 -4.04
C GLU A 90 10.27 3.23 -2.75
N LEU A 91 9.58 3.84 -1.76
CA LEU A 91 9.25 3.14 -0.52
C LEU A 91 8.35 1.94 -0.77
N VAL A 92 7.35 2.10 -1.63
CA VAL A 92 6.45 0.99 -1.99
C VAL A 92 7.25 -0.13 -2.67
N SER A 93 8.14 0.22 -3.58
CA SER A 93 8.97 -0.78 -4.26
C SER A 93 9.82 -1.57 -3.27
N LYS A 94 10.43 -0.89 -2.30
CA LYS A 94 11.22 -1.56 -1.26
C LYS A 94 10.35 -2.41 -0.36
N CYS A 95 9.14 -1.94 -0.02
CA CYS A 95 8.21 -2.73 0.77
C CYS A 95 7.77 -3.99 0.05
N ILE A 96 7.59 -3.92 -1.27
CA ILE A 96 7.24 -5.10 -2.06
C ILE A 96 8.34 -6.15 -1.95
N ASP A 97 9.60 -5.74 -2.06
CA ASP A 97 10.73 -6.66 -1.89
C ASP A 97 10.74 -7.27 -0.49
N GLU A 98 10.46 -6.47 0.53
CA GLU A 98 10.38 -6.96 1.91
C GLU A 98 9.23 -7.96 2.10
N VAL A 99 8.08 -7.69 1.50
CA VAL A 99 6.93 -8.59 1.55
C VAL A 99 7.26 -9.93 0.94
N ILE A 100 7.89 -9.92 -0.22
CA ILE A 100 8.28 -11.16 -0.91
C ILE A 100 9.17 -12.00 -0.01
N GLU A 101 10.12 -11.38 0.65
CA GLU A 101 11.07 -12.08 1.51
C GLU A 101 10.43 -12.54 2.82
N LYS A 102 9.73 -11.63 3.51
CA LYS A 102 9.21 -11.91 4.86
C LYS A 102 7.99 -12.82 4.86
N TYR A 103 7.11 -12.64 3.89
CA TYR A 103 5.87 -13.41 3.83
C TYR A 103 5.94 -14.55 2.82
N LYS A 104 7.08 -14.69 2.16
CA LYS A 104 7.37 -15.81 1.23
C LYS A 104 6.31 -15.92 0.14
N VAL A 105 5.97 -14.79 -0.45
CA VAL A 105 5.04 -14.75 -1.58
C VAL A 105 5.80 -14.97 -2.90
N ASP A 106 5.06 -15.36 -3.93
CA ASP A 106 5.63 -15.59 -5.25
C ASP A 106 5.93 -14.25 -5.93
N LYS A 107 7.21 -13.95 -6.12
CA LYS A 107 7.64 -12.69 -6.74
C LYS A 107 7.10 -12.49 -8.16
N ASN A 108 6.71 -13.57 -8.83
CA ASN A 108 6.17 -13.52 -10.18
C ASN A 108 4.65 -13.37 -10.19
N ASN A 109 4.02 -13.31 -9.01
CA ASN A 109 2.57 -13.29 -8.87
C ASN A 109 2.13 -12.26 -7.83
N VAL A 110 2.66 -11.04 -7.96
CA VAL A 110 2.31 -9.91 -7.10
C VAL A 110 1.45 -8.95 -7.91
N THR A 111 0.24 -8.68 -7.40
CA THR A 111 -0.70 -7.75 -8.02
C THR A 111 -0.80 -6.50 -7.15
N LEU A 112 -0.75 -5.34 -7.77
CA LEU A 112 -0.99 -4.08 -7.08
C LEU A 112 -2.44 -3.66 -7.29
N LEU A 113 -3.10 -3.31 -6.19
CA LEU A 113 -4.46 -2.79 -6.20
C LEU A 113 -4.42 -1.39 -5.62
N GLY A 114 -4.54 -0.39 -6.47
CA GLY A 114 -4.52 1.00 -6.05
C GLY A 114 -5.88 1.64 -6.16
N PHE A 115 -6.10 2.66 -5.33
CA PHE A 115 -7.31 3.47 -5.37
C PHE A 115 -6.90 4.95 -5.41
N SER A 116 -7.40 5.70 -6.39
CA SER A 116 -7.15 7.14 -6.53
C SER A 116 -5.64 7.44 -6.53
N GLN A 117 -5.14 8.16 -5.52
CA GLN A 117 -3.72 8.50 -5.44
C GLN A 117 -2.81 7.25 -5.46
N GLY A 118 -3.28 6.17 -4.85
CA GLY A 118 -2.53 4.91 -4.85
C GLY A 118 -2.33 4.34 -6.25
N THR A 119 -3.26 4.58 -7.19
CA THR A 119 -3.12 4.11 -8.57
C THR A 119 -2.12 4.92 -9.38
N ILE A 120 -1.85 6.14 -8.95
CA ILE A 120 -0.98 7.05 -9.69
C ILE A 120 0.50 6.72 -9.46
N LEU A 121 0.81 6.16 -8.31
CA LEU A 121 2.17 5.74 -8.02
C LEU A 121 2.66 4.67 -9.03
#